data_879f19b7dc7ef382597018f9f90ec490
#
_entry.id   879f19b7dc7ef382597018f9f90ec490
#
_cell.length_a   1.000
_cell.length_b   1.000
_cell.length_c   1.000
_cell.angle_alpha   90.00
_cell.angle_beta   90.00
_cell.angle_gamma   90.00
#
_symmetry.space_group_name_H-M   'P 1'
#
loop_
_entity.id
_entity.type
_entity.pdbx_description
1 polymer ?
#
loop_
_entity_poly.entity_id
_entity_poly.type
_entity_poly.pdbx_seq_one_letter_code
_entity_poly.pdbx_strand_id
1 'polypeptide(L)'
;MSKQTPDKLCAIEDDANPILEKVRACDVLILASPVYFSRLSGTMACFIDRTRCFTFGKNGHLALKGKVGVALAVGWCRNLGMETTLASLHGAFLVHEMLTPPCHAAGALYGVGVVSGQRDENFIYKRDKLGAKDDQEGLYSVKLLVQEAVRVAKKLTNER
;
A
#
# COMPACT_ATOMS: atom_id res chain seq x y z
N MET A 1 21.86 12.87 -3.59
CA MET A 1 20.90 13.45 -4.54
C MET A 1 21.57 14.05 -5.80
N SER A 2 22.88 14.10 -5.88
CA SER A 2 23.61 14.67 -7.02
C SER A 2 23.67 13.80 -8.29
N LYS A 3 23.11 12.60 -8.26
CA LYS A 3 23.20 11.62 -9.37
C LYS A 3 21.90 11.44 -10.17
N GLN A 4 20.85 12.22 -9.89
CA GLN A 4 19.66 12.21 -10.75
C GLN A 4 19.97 12.90 -12.07
N THR A 5 19.72 12.21 -13.18
CA THR A 5 19.72 12.79 -14.51
C THR A 5 18.36 13.41 -14.82
N PRO A 6 18.25 14.38 -15.73
CA PRO A 6 16.97 14.99 -16.10
C PRO A 6 15.90 13.98 -16.54
N ASP A 7 16.32 12.83 -17.07
CA ASP A 7 15.45 11.86 -17.73
C ASP A 7 15.03 10.69 -16.81
N LYS A 8 15.52 10.63 -15.57
CA LYS A 8 15.24 9.51 -14.66
C LYS A 8 14.76 9.98 -13.29
N LEU A 9 13.72 9.36 -12.76
CA LEU A 9 13.25 9.60 -11.39
C LEU A 9 14.26 9.14 -10.34
N CYS A 10 14.87 7.98 -10.54
CA CYS A 10 15.86 7.42 -9.64
C CYS A 10 17.19 7.19 -10.38
N ALA A 11 18.30 7.50 -9.70
CA ALA A 11 19.65 7.33 -10.25
C ALA A 11 20.11 5.86 -10.33
N ILE A 12 19.46 4.95 -9.61
CA ILE A 12 19.78 3.53 -9.64
C ILE A 12 19.12 2.93 -10.87
N GLU A 13 19.93 2.30 -11.73
CA GLU A 13 19.45 1.63 -12.94
C GLU A 13 19.05 0.19 -12.64
N ASP A 14 17.75 -0.04 -12.54
CA ASP A 14 17.15 -1.34 -12.31
C ASP A 14 15.68 -1.36 -12.79
N ASP A 15 14.98 -2.45 -12.52
CA ASP A 15 13.58 -2.68 -12.85
C ASP A 15 12.58 -1.83 -12.05
N ALA A 16 13.02 -1.10 -11.03
CA ALA A 16 12.16 -0.21 -10.25
C ALA A 16 11.79 1.08 -11.01
N ASN A 17 12.62 1.57 -11.93
CA ASN A 17 12.35 2.82 -12.64
C ASN A 17 11.03 2.79 -13.43
N PRO A 18 10.71 1.77 -14.22
CA PRO A 18 9.40 1.69 -14.90
C PRO A 18 8.21 1.63 -13.93
N ILE A 19 8.41 1.04 -12.75
CA ILE A 19 7.38 0.98 -11.69
C ILE A 19 7.17 2.37 -11.09
N LEU A 20 8.26 3.09 -10.78
CA LEU A 20 8.19 4.45 -10.24
C LEU A 20 7.47 5.41 -11.21
N GLU A 21 7.67 5.27 -12.53
CA GLU A 21 6.94 6.07 -13.52
C GLU A 21 5.42 5.78 -13.48
N LYS A 22 5.02 4.52 -13.33
CA LYS A 22 3.60 4.17 -13.15
C LYS A 22 3.04 4.74 -11.86
N VAL A 23 3.81 4.70 -10.76
CA VAL A 23 3.43 5.31 -9.48
C VAL A 23 3.27 6.82 -9.62
N ARG A 24 4.17 7.48 -10.36
CA ARG A 24 4.04 8.92 -10.65
C ARG A 24 2.76 9.24 -11.41
N ALA A 25 2.34 8.39 -12.33
CA ALA A 25 1.19 8.60 -13.21
C ALA A 25 -0.18 8.23 -12.57
N CYS A 26 -0.21 7.40 -11.52
CA CYS A 26 -1.46 6.93 -10.94
C CYS A 26 -2.16 8.01 -10.09
N ASP A 27 -3.49 7.94 -9.98
CA ASP A 27 -4.30 8.74 -9.05
C ASP A 27 -4.51 8.03 -7.71
N VAL A 28 -4.48 6.70 -7.72
CA VAL A 28 -4.60 5.84 -6.54
C VAL A 28 -3.40 4.91 -6.48
N LEU A 29 -2.64 4.95 -5.39
CA LEU A 29 -1.55 4.04 -5.10
C LEU A 29 -1.97 3.04 -4.03
N ILE A 30 -2.00 1.76 -4.38
CA ILE A 30 -2.26 0.68 -3.43
C ILE A 30 -0.94 0.02 -3.08
N LEU A 31 -0.55 0.05 -1.80
CA LEU A 31 0.57 -0.70 -1.27
C LEU A 31 0.06 -1.90 -0.50
N ALA A 32 0.43 -3.09 -0.94
CA ALA A 32 0.05 -4.37 -0.32
C ALA A 32 1.29 -5.14 0.10
N SER A 33 1.38 -5.51 1.38
CA SER A 33 2.52 -6.24 1.92
C SER A 33 2.10 -7.48 2.69
N PRO A 34 2.82 -8.61 2.55
CA PRO A 34 2.73 -9.66 3.55
C PRO A 34 3.28 -9.16 4.89
N VAL A 35 2.74 -9.71 5.97
CA VAL A 35 3.23 -9.45 7.33
C VAL A 35 4.29 -10.48 7.68
N TYR A 36 5.51 -10.02 7.87
CA TYR A 36 6.64 -10.84 8.32
C TYR A 36 7.20 -10.29 9.63
N PHE A 37 7.19 -11.12 10.69
CA PHE A 37 7.67 -10.70 12.01
C PHE A 37 7.08 -9.35 12.47
N SER A 38 5.75 -9.26 12.40
CA SER A 38 4.96 -8.09 12.84
C SER A 38 5.28 -6.78 12.09
N ARG A 39 5.77 -6.85 10.87
CA ARG A 39 6.06 -5.68 10.03
C ARG A 39 5.89 -5.98 8.54
N LEU A 40 5.92 -4.95 7.72
CA LEU A 40 5.95 -5.08 6.27
C LEU A 40 7.20 -5.84 5.81
N SER A 41 7.12 -6.46 4.62
CA SER A 41 8.25 -7.23 4.05
C SER A 41 9.44 -6.32 3.73
N GLY A 42 10.65 -6.90 3.75
CA GLY A 42 11.87 -6.20 3.36
C GLY A 42 11.79 -5.64 1.92
N THR A 43 11.18 -6.40 1.00
CA THR A 43 10.95 -5.94 -0.38
C THR A 43 10.09 -4.68 -0.42
N MET A 44 9.00 -4.63 0.37
CA MET A 44 8.15 -3.45 0.46
C MET A 44 8.89 -2.27 1.09
N ALA A 45 9.69 -2.51 2.14
CA ALA A 45 10.54 -1.48 2.74
C ALA A 45 11.51 -0.88 1.71
N CYS A 46 12.24 -1.72 0.98
CA CYS A 46 13.14 -1.28 -0.08
C CYS A 46 12.41 -0.47 -1.17
N PHE A 47 11.20 -0.90 -1.55
CA PHE A 47 10.40 -0.16 -2.52
C PHE A 47 10.00 1.23 -1.98
N ILE A 48 9.53 1.31 -0.73
CA ILE A 48 9.20 2.58 -0.07
C ILE A 48 10.43 3.51 -0.04
N ASP A 49 11.61 3.01 0.30
CA ASP A 49 12.85 3.78 0.29
C ASP A 49 13.16 4.35 -1.10
N ARG A 50 12.84 3.61 -2.17
CA ARG A 50 13.01 4.06 -3.54
C ARG A 50 12.05 5.20 -3.93
N THR A 51 10.86 5.28 -3.30
CA THR A 51 9.90 6.37 -3.54
C THR A 51 10.40 7.73 -3.03
N ARG A 52 11.52 7.77 -2.31
CA ARG A 52 12.20 9.02 -1.90
C ARG A 52 12.44 9.99 -3.07
N CYS A 53 12.56 9.50 -4.29
CA CYS A 53 12.68 10.33 -5.48
C CYS A 53 11.48 11.27 -5.68
N PHE A 54 10.29 10.93 -5.17
CA PHE A 54 9.08 11.75 -5.24
C PHE A 54 9.02 12.86 -4.18
N THR A 55 9.81 12.76 -3.12
CA THR A 55 9.85 13.79 -2.07
C THR A 55 11.01 14.77 -2.28
N PHE A 56 12.19 14.23 -2.59
CA PHE A 56 13.43 15.01 -2.61
C PHE A 56 14.08 15.11 -4.00
N GLY A 57 13.52 14.43 -4.98
CA GLY A 57 14.05 14.40 -6.34
C GLY A 57 13.69 15.66 -7.15
N LYS A 58 14.61 16.12 -7.99
CA LYS A 58 14.35 17.28 -8.85
C LYS A 58 13.21 17.03 -9.84
N ASN A 59 13.12 15.81 -10.39
CA ASN A 59 12.17 15.45 -11.45
C ASN A 59 10.84 14.92 -10.91
N GLY A 60 10.76 14.64 -9.63
CA GLY A 60 9.58 14.04 -9.00
C GLY A 60 9.08 14.79 -7.76
N HIS A 61 9.59 16.00 -7.51
CA HIS A 61 9.26 16.73 -6.28
C HIS A 61 7.74 16.87 -6.10
N LEU A 62 7.26 16.38 -4.96
CA LEU A 62 5.84 16.37 -4.59
C LEU A 62 4.92 15.68 -5.62
N ALA A 63 5.45 14.75 -6.43
CA ALA A 63 4.67 14.11 -7.50
C ALA A 63 3.50 13.28 -7.00
N LEU A 64 3.49 12.86 -5.74
CA LEU A 64 2.41 12.07 -5.12
C LEU A 64 1.49 12.91 -4.23
N LYS A 65 1.80 14.18 -4.03
CA LYS A 65 0.99 15.08 -3.20
C LYS A 65 -0.46 15.15 -3.68
N GLY A 66 -1.39 14.97 -2.73
CA GLY A 66 -2.82 15.02 -2.98
C GLY A 66 -3.37 13.84 -3.80
N LYS A 67 -2.57 12.81 -4.08
CA LYS A 67 -3.06 11.53 -4.61
C LYS A 67 -3.59 10.65 -3.48
N VAL A 68 -4.31 9.60 -3.83
CA VAL A 68 -4.94 8.71 -2.85
C VAL A 68 -4.05 7.50 -2.60
N GLY A 69 -3.83 7.18 -1.30
CA GLY A 69 -3.10 6.00 -0.83
C GLY A 69 -4.02 4.98 -0.18
N VAL A 70 -3.81 3.69 -0.45
CA VAL A 70 -4.51 2.56 0.17
C VAL A 70 -3.50 1.57 0.71
N ALA A 71 -3.60 1.25 2.01
CA ALA A 71 -2.75 0.26 2.66
C ALA A 71 -3.47 -1.08 2.77
N LEU A 72 -2.81 -2.17 2.35
CA LEU A 72 -3.30 -3.53 2.49
C LEU A 72 -2.21 -4.40 3.13
N ALA A 73 -2.63 -5.33 4.01
CA ALA A 73 -1.74 -6.28 4.63
C ALA A 73 -2.29 -7.70 4.50
N VAL A 74 -1.44 -8.70 4.28
CA VAL A 74 -1.81 -10.10 4.35
C VAL A 74 -1.00 -10.77 5.45
N GLY A 75 -1.69 -11.19 6.50
CA GLY A 75 -1.09 -11.89 7.63
C GLY A 75 -1.55 -13.34 7.70
N TRP A 76 -0.71 -14.21 8.28
CA TRP A 76 -1.13 -15.58 8.53
C TRP A 76 -2.18 -15.65 9.65
N CYS A 77 -2.03 -14.82 10.68
CA CYS A 77 -2.96 -14.73 11.81
C CYS A 77 -3.44 -13.29 12.00
N ARG A 78 -4.62 -13.10 12.60
CA ARG A 78 -5.23 -11.77 12.81
C ARG A 78 -4.36 -10.84 13.66
N ASN A 79 -3.83 -11.28 14.77
CA ASN A 79 -3.18 -10.41 15.77
C ASN A 79 -1.64 -10.51 15.74
N LEU A 80 -1.03 -10.63 14.58
CA LEU A 80 0.41 -10.79 14.41
C LEU A 80 1.05 -9.69 13.55
N GLY A 81 0.67 -8.44 13.79
CA GLY A 81 1.34 -7.27 13.19
C GLY A 81 0.72 -6.76 11.89
N MET A 82 -0.58 -7.01 11.66
CA MET A 82 -1.29 -6.36 10.56
C MET A 82 -1.35 -4.86 10.77
N GLU A 83 -1.71 -4.41 11.97
CA GLU A 83 -1.83 -3.00 12.34
C GLU A 83 -0.51 -2.26 12.21
N THR A 84 0.60 -2.86 12.66
CA THR A 84 1.93 -2.27 12.53
C THR A 84 2.38 -2.19 11.07
N THR A 85 2.03 -3.19 10.25
CA THR A 85 2.28 -3.17 8.81
C THR A 85 1.49 -2.07 8.13
N LEU A 86 0.18 -1.98 8.40
CA LEU A 86 -0.69 -0.93 7.87
C LEU A 86 -0.21 0.46 8.28
N ALA A 87 0.14 0.66 9.56
CA ALA A 87 0.68 1.92 10.06
C ALA A 87 1.98 2.34 9.35
N SER A 88 2.88 1.39 9.07
CA SER A 88 4.11 1.66 8.32
C SER A 88 3.81 2.10 6.88
N LEU A 89 2.85 1.47 6.20
CA LEU A 89 2.41 1.88 4.86
C LEU A 89 1.77 3.27 4.89
N HIS A 90 0.98 3.59 5.92
CA HIS A 90 0.44 4.93 6.12
C HIS A 90 1.54 5.98 6.31
N GLY A 91 2.58 5.67 7.09
CA GLY A 91 3.73 6.53 7.25
C GLY A 91 4.35 6.93 5.91
N ALA A 92 4.47 5.97 4.97
CA ALA A 92 4.95 6.25 3.63
C ALA A 92 4.03 7.21 2.86
N PHE A 93 2.71 7.03 2.93
CA PHE A 93 1.75 7.94 2.28
C PHE A 93 1.82 9.36 2.87
N LEU A 94 1.91 9.48 4.20
CA LEU A 94 1.99 10.78 4.87
C LEU A 94 3.26 11.56 4.49
N VAL A 95 4.40 10.89 4.36
CA VAL A 95 5.66 11.51 3.88
C VAL A 95 5.49 12.07 2.47
N HIS A 96 4.65 11.45 1.65
CA HIS A 96 4.36 11.91 0.28
C HIS A 96 3.18 12.90 0.20
N GLU A 97 2.63 13.35 1.33
CA GLU A 97 1.44 14.22 1.39
C GLU A 97 0.23 13.64 0.63
N MET A 98 0.10 12.30 0.63
CA MET A 98 -1.03 11.59 0.03
C MET A 98 -2.23 11.58 0.98
N LEU A 99 -3.42 11.44 0.41
CA LEU A 99 -4.66 11.29 1.16
C LEU A 99 -4.99 9.81 1.34
N THR A 100 -5.28 9.42 2.56
CA THR A 100 -5.64 8.03 2.91
C THR A 100 -7.08 8.00 3.42
N PRO A 101 -8.07 7.76 2.54
CA PRO A 101 -9.48 7.78 2.95
C PRO A 101 -9.78 6.60 3.87
N PRO A 102 -10.38 6.84 5.04
CA PRO A 102 -10.93 5.77 5.85
C PRO A 102 -12.24 5.26 5.22
N CYS A 103 -12.55 3.98 5.42
CA CYS A 103 -13.82 3.41 5.01
C CYS A 103 -14.50 2.71 6.19
N HIS A 104 -15.42 3.38 6.84
CA HIS A 104 -16.13 2.83 7.99
C HIS A 104 -16.92 1.56 7.64
N ALA A 105 -17.58 1.54 6.49
CA ALA A 105 -18.33 0.38 6.01
C ALA A 105 -17.44 -0.87 5.79
N ALA A 106 -16.15 -0.66 5.55
CA ALA A 106 -15.16 -1.73 5.45
C ALA A 106 -14.50 -2.06 6.79
N GLY A 107 -14.83 -1.36 7.89
CA GLY A 107 -14.08 -1.43 9.15
C GLY A 107 -12.62 -0.96 9.01
N ALA A 108 -12.32 -0.16 7.96
CA ALA A 108 -10.96 0.19 7.57
C ALA A 108 -10.63 1.64 7.96
N LEU A 109 -9.93 1.84 9.06
CA LEU A 109 -9.35 3.13 9.44
C LEU A 109 -7.96 3.31 8.83
N TYR A 110 -7.11 2.30 8.98
CA TYR A 110 -5.71 2.29 8.52
C TYR A 110 -5.49 1.45 7.28
N GLY A 111 -6.53 1.01 6.59
CA GLY A 111 -6.44 0.03 5.54
C GLY A 111 -7.05 -1.30 5.94
N VAL A 112 -6.81 -2.35 5.16
CA VAL A 112 -7.42 -3.67 5.39
C VAL A 112 -6.36 -4.74 5.55
N GLY A 113 -6.52 -5.54 6.61
CA GLY A 113 -5.77 -6.77 6.81
C GLY A 113 -6.58 -7.99 6.35
N VAL A 114 -5.98 -8.85 5.53
CA VAL A 114 -6.55 -10.12 5.07
C VAL A 114 -5.81 -11.27 5.72
N VAL A 115 -6.53 -12.31 6.17
CA VAL A 115 -5.97 -13.47 6.86
C VAL A 115 -5.76 -14.61 5.87
N SER A 116 -4.53 -15.12 5.75
CA SER A 116 -4.22 -16.29 4.93
C SER A 116 -4.24 -17.61 5.69
N GLY A 117 -4.07 -17.60 7.01
CA GLY A 117 -4.09 -18.79 7.85
C GLY A 117 -5.50 -19.08 8.38
N GLN A 118 -6.28 -19.82 7.63
CA GLN A 118 -7.59 -20.30 8.10
C GLN A 118 -7.42 -21.45 9.11
N ARG A 119 -8.29 -21.49 10.10
CA ARG A 119 -8.39 -22.61 11.04
C ARG A 119 -9.52 -23.54 10.63
N ASP A 120 -9.32 -24.81 10.85
CA ASP A 120 -10.38 -25.81 10.74
C ASP A 120 -11.31 -25.77 11.99
N GLU A 121 -12.28 -26.68 12.03
CA GLU A 121 -13.20 -26.85 13.15
C GLU A 121 -12.54 -27.21 14.50
N ASN A 122 -11.31 -27.75 14.45
CA ASN A 122 -10.50 -28.07 15.62
C ASN A 122 -9.50 -26.94 15.98
N PHE A 123 -9.63 -25.75 15.38
CA PHE A 123 -8.73 -24.60 15.54
C PHE A 123 -7.30 -24.86 15.06
N ILE A 124 -7.08 -25.86 14.20
CA ILE A 124 -5.77 -26.13 13.59
C ILE A 124 -5.65 -25.32 12.28
N TYR A 125 -4.51 -24.66 12.10
CA TYR A 125 -4.28 -23.89 10.88
C TYR A 125 -4.14 -24.77 9.66
N LYS A 126 -4.95 -24.52 8.64
CA LYS A 126 -4.78 -25.09 7.30
C LYS A 126 -3.53 -24.50 6.66
N ARG A 127 -2.68 -25.36 6.10
CA ARG A 127 -1.49 -24.95 5.37
C ARG A 127 -1.82 -24.69 3.90
N ASP A 128 -2.64 -23.70 3.64
CA ASP A 128 -2.95 -23.27 2.27
C ASP A 128 -2.12 -22.01 1.94
N LYS A 129 -1.35 -22.07 0.84
CA LYS A 129 -0.57 -20.93 0.35
C LYS A 129 -1.44 -19.79 -0.18
N LEU A 130 -2.69 -20.07 -0.52
CA LEU A 130 -3.63 -19.11 -1.07
C LEU A 130 -4.82 -18.83 -0.13
N GLY A 131 -4.68 -19.14 1.15
CA GLY A 131 -5.75 -19.02 2.15
C GLY A 131 -6.38 -17.62 2.27
N ALA A 132 -5.69 -16.57 1.81
CA ALA A 132 -6.28 -15.23 1.72
C ALA A 132 -7.54 -15.17 0.84
N LYS A 133 -7.72 -16.10 -0.12
CA LYS A 133 -8.92 -16.22 -0.96
C LYS A 133 -10.15 -16.66 -0.16
N ASP A 134 -9.95 -17.30 0.97
CA ASP A 134 -11.00 -17.84 1.82
C ASP A 134 -11.46 -16.81 2.87
N ASP A 135 -10.73 -15.71 3.05
CA ASP A 135 -11.11 -14.60 3.93
C ASP A 135 -12.13 -13.68 3.23
N GLN A 136 -13.37 -14.14 3.15
CA GLN A 136 -14.46 -13.42 2.47
C GLN A 136 -14.72 -12.03 3.09
N GLU A 137 -14.61 -11.91 4.41
CA GLU A 137 -14.79 -10.65 5.12
C GLU A 137 -13.66 -9.66 4.75
N GLY A 138 -12.41 -10.12 4.83
CA GLY A 138 -11.25 -9.30 4.45
C GLY A 138 -11.31 -8.87 2.99
N LEU A 139 -11.65 -9.78 2.07
CA LEU A 139 -11.79 -9.47 0.65
C LEU A 139 -12.93 -8.49 0.37
N TYR A 140 -14.06 -8.63 1.07
CA TYR A 140 -15.18 -7.69 0.97
C TYR A 140 -14.76 -6.29 1.45
N SER A 141 -14.04 -6.21 2.57
CA SER A 141 -13.51 -4.96 3.11
C SER A 141 -12.50 -4.30 2.15
N VAL A 142 -11.61 -5.08 1.51
CA VAL A 142 -10.72 -4.59 0.45
C VAL A 142 -11.51 -3.95 -0.69
N LYS A 143 -12.55 -4.63 -1.16
CA LYS A 143 -13.40 -4.12 -2.25
C LYS A 143 -14.01 -2.76 -1.89
N LEU A 144 -14.61 -2.64 -0.71
CA LEU A 144 -15.23 -1.40 -0.26
C LEU A 144 -14.20 -0.26 -0.11
N LEU A 145 -13.05 -0.54 0.48
CA LEU A 145 -12.00 0.47 0.66
C LEU A 145 -11.46 0.96 -0.69
N VAL A 146 -11.23 0.07 -1.65
CA VAL A 146 -10.76 0.45 -2.99
C VAL A 146 -11.83 1.26 -3.74
N GLN A 147 -13.10 0.89 -3.63
CA GLN A 147 -14.20 1.68 -4.21
C GLN A 147 -14.25 3.10 -3.64
N GLU A 148 -14.07 3.23 -2.32
CA GLU A 148 -14.03 4.54 -1.65
C GLU A 148 -12.80 5.35 -2.11
N ALA A 149 -11.63 4.74 -2.21
CA ALA A 149 -10.42 5.39 -2.70
C ALA A 149 -10.60 5.94 -4.13
N VAL A 150 -11.20 5.13 -5.02
CA VAL A 150 -11.50 5.56 -6.40
C VAL A 150 -12.52 6.70 -6.41
N ARG A 151 -13.55 6.65 -5.55
CA ARG A 151 -14.55 7.72 -5.41
C ARG A 151 -13.90 9.05 -5.01
N VAL A 152 -13.00 8.99 -4.02
CA VAL A 152 -12.25 10.17 -3.55
C VAL A 152 -11.33 10.69 -4.65
N ALA A 153 -10.57 9.83 -5.31
CA ALA A 153 -9.66 10.22 -6.40
C ALA A 153 -10.41 10.93 -7.53
N LYS A 154 -11.57 10.41 -7.95
CA LYS A 154 -12.42 11.06 -8.98
C LYS A 154 -12.87 12.45 -8.58
N LYS A 155 -13.25 12.67 -7.31
CA LYS A 155 -13.62 14.01 -6.83
C LYS A 155 -12.45 14.99 -6.93
N LEU A 156 -11.27 14.55 -6.48
CA LEU A 156 -10.05 15.37 -6.51
C LEU A 156 -9.59 15.70 -7.95
N THR A 157 -9.84 14.80 -8.90
CA THR A 157 -9.50 15.06 -10.31
C THR A 157 -10.46 16.02 -10.98
N ASN A 158 -11.76 15.98 -10.62
CA ASN A 158 -12.77 16.88 -11.17
C ASN A 158 -12.68 18.32 -10.63
N GLU A 159 -11.95 18.53 -9.53
CA GLU A 159 -11.74 19.84 -8.91
C GLU A 159 -10.44 20.52 -9.36
N ARG A 160 -9.65 19.86 -10.22
CA ARG A 160 -8.41 20.39 -10.82
C ARG A 160 -8.68 20.93 -12.22
#